data_b4d490667b55143b4137de755f42667c
#
_entry.id   b4d490667b55143b4137de755f42667c
#
_cell.length_a   1.000
_cell.length_b   1.000
_cell.length_c   1.000
_cell.angle_alpha   90.00
_cell.angle_beta   90.00
_cell.angle_gamma   90.00
#
_symmetry.space_group_name_H-M   'P 1'
#
loop_
_entity.id
_entity.type
_entity.pdbx_description
1 polymer ?
#
loop_
_entity_poly.entity_id
_entity_poly.type
_entity_poly.pdbx_seq_one_letter_code
_entity_poly.pdbx_strand_id
1 'polypeptide(L)'
;MKVLEGMFTIGPSKNDHHPAIRCAIGIFVPLILLVVLGRLDLAIFASFGAFTGIYGRNEPHGTRLVLQLRAGLLMLLVMFLAALAGRMGDAWGLDGMASTWLLVLATTLVAGSCSVAISLLRLRPAGSLFHIFAFAAIASVPNQPPLGDGMLVAVLTTALALVIGFSARLMPRCRTPWTWPPPLRLLADERRATWLEGLGYLVAAGVAGSLATVAGQWLGFGHNYWAMVAAVVPLVGHTTRHRVSRGIQRIMGTILGLALLAGVLLVGLAPWQTVLVIAVCQFGAELFIARQYVLAQLFVTPLALISTLLVVPSSPGILLRDRIVETVIGAAVGVAVVLAPVAWRRLRRV
;
A
#
# COMPACT_ATOMS: atom_id res chain seq x y z
N MET A 1 26.96 13.34 5.49
CA MET A 1 26.91 12.69 6.81
C MET A 1 25.58 12.92 7.51
N LYS A 2 25.15 14.14 7.87
CA LYS A 2 23.88 14.40 8.60
C LYS A 2 22.57 13.84 7.98
N VAL A 3 22.54 13.49 6.70
CA VAL A 3 21.35 12.83 6.08
C VAL A 3 21.30 11.35 6.45
N LEU A 4 22.43 10.69 6.44
CA LEU A 4 22.54 9.25 6.77
C LEU A 4 22.32 9.00 8.27
N GLU A 5 22.82 9.87 9.14
CA GLU A 5 22.63 9.73 10.60
C GLU A 5 21.14 9.74 11.01
N GLY A 6 20.33 10.64 10.40
CA GLY A 6 18.89 10.70 10.64
C GLY A 6 18.08 9.54 10.04
N MET A 7 18.70 8.75 9.14
CA MET A 7 18.03 7.60 8.50
C MET A 7 18.00 6.35 9.39
N PHE A 8 18.90 6.26 10.36
CA PHE A 8 19.03 5.09 11.25
C PHE A 8 18.54 5.34 12.66
N THR A 9 18.11 6.55 12.99
CA THR A 9 17.55 6.85 14.32
C THR A 9 16.13 6.32 14.45
N ILE A 10 15.88 5.57 15.52
CA ILE A 10 14.54 5.09 15.87
C ILE A 10 13.84 6.19 16.67
N GLY A 11 12.73 6.71 16.16
CA GLY A 11 11.92 7.70 16.85
C GLY A 11 11.30 7.17 18.16
N PRO A 12 10.85 8.07 19.05
CA PRO A 12 10.23 7.67 20.32
C PRO A 12 8.95 6.88 20.09
N SER A 13 8.67 5.93 20.99
CA SER A 13 7.42 5.17 20.97
C SER A 13 6.25 6.00 21.49
N LYS A 14 5.11 5.93 20.79
CA LYS A 14 3.84 6.56 21.15
C LYS A 14 2.73 5.51 21.33
N ASN A 15 2.99 4.47 22.12
CA ASN A 15 2.09 3.32 22.29
C ASN A 15 1.74 2.63 20.95
N ASP A 16 2.73 2.52 20.07
CA ASP A 16 2.60 2.00 18.72
C ASP A 16 2.16 0.53 18.66
N HIS A 17 2.32 -0.22 19.78
CA HIS A 17 1.88 -1.60 19.90
C HIS A 17 0.35 -1.76 19.82
N HIS A 18 -0.44 -0.78 20.30
CA HIS A 18 -1.90 -0.87 20.21
C HIS A 18 -2.42 -0.89 18.76
N PRO A 19 -2.06 0.08 17.88
CA PRO A 19 -2.42 -0.02 16.48
C PRO A 19 -1.81 -1.24 15.77
N ALA A 20 -0.57 -1.63 16.14
CA ALA A 20 0.08 -2.81 15.56
C ALA A 20 -0.69 -4.10 15.84
N ILE A 21 -1.13 -4.32 17.10
CA ILE A 21 -1.97 -5.48 17.48
C ILE A 21 -3.30 -5.46 16.71
N ARG A 22 -3.98 -4.31 16.64
CA ARG A 22 -5.27 -4.21 15.92
C ARG A 22 -5.14 -4.59 14.45
N CYS A 23 -4.11 -4.07 13.78
CA CYS A 23 -3.88 -4.38 12.36
C CYS A 23 -3.46 -5.84 12.15
N ALA A 24 -2.63 -6.40 13.05
CA ALA A 24 -2.23 -7.80 12.98
C ALA A 24 -3.42 -8.75 13.18
N ILE A 25 -4.29 -8.51 14.16
CA ILE A 25 -5.52 -9.29 14.35
C ILE A 25 -6.46 -9.11 13.15
N GLY A 26 -6.59 -7.87 12.64
CA GLY A 26 -7.45 -7.53 11.50
C GLY A 26 -7.10 -8.27 10.22
N ILE A 27 -5.82 -8.62 10.00
CA ILE A 27 -5.39 -9.42 8.85
C ILE A 27 -5.34 -10.92 9.17
N PHE A 28 -4.94 -11.30 10.39
CA PHE A 28 -4.82 -12.70 10.79
C PHE A 28 -6.15 -13.44 10.78
N VAL A 29 -7.19 -12.86 11.40
CA VAL A 29 -8.48 -13.53 11.56
C VAL A 29 -9.14 -13.88 10.22
N PRO A 30 -9.28 -12.98 9.24
CA PRO A 30 -9.88 -13.34 7.96
C PRO A 30 -9.00 -14.31 7.16
N LEU A 31 -7.67 -14.17 7.19
CA LEU A 31 -6.79 -15.07 6.45
C LEU A 31 -6.78 -16.47 7.02
N ILE A 32 -6.77 -16.66 8.35
CA ILE A 32 -6.83 -17.99 8.94
C ILE A 32 -8.20 -18.66 8.67
N LEU A 33 -9.28 -17.88 8.65
CA LEU A 33 -10.59 -18.36 8.27
C LEU A 33 -10.61 -18.86 6.81
N LEU A 34 -9.97 -18.12 5.89
CA LEU A 34 -9.85 -18.55 4.49
C LEU A 34 -8.99 -19.82 4.34
N VAL A 35 -7.96 -20.02 5.17
CA VAL A 35 -7.20 -21.27 5.23
C VAL A 35 -8.12 -22.44 5.62
N VAL A 36 -8.92 -22.27 6.68
CA VAL A 36 -9.84 -23.30 7.17
C VAL A 36 -10.92 -23.63 6.14
N LEU A 37 -11.40 -22.62 5.41
CA LEU A 37 -12.41 -22.78 4.35
C LEU A 37 -11.84 -23.29 3.01
N GLY A 38 -10.50 -23.40 2.88
CA GLY A 38 -9.85 -23.76 1.61
C GLY A 38 -10.01 -22.72 0.51
N ARG A 39 -10.23 -21.43 0.84
CA ARG A 39 -10.52 -20.33 -0.09
C ARG A 39 -9.41 -19.28 -0.09
N LEU A 40 -8.16 -19.72 -0.22
CA LEU A 40 -7.00 -18.80 -0.31
C LEU A 40 -6.99 -17.94 -1.58
N ASP A 41 -7.75 -18.31 -2.60
CA ASP A 41 -8.03 -17.49 -3.79
C ASP A 41 -8.59 -16.10 -3.44
N LEU A 42 -9.24 -15.96 -2.29
CA LEU A 42 -9.83 -14.71 -1.77
C LEU A 42 -8.87 -13.92 -0.85
N ALA A 43 -7.67 -14.44 -0.56
CA ALA A 43 -6.76 -13.84 0.43
C ALA A 43 -6.37 -12.40 0.13
N ILE A 44 -6.26 -12.02 -1.16
CA ILE A 44 -5.92 -10.66 -1.57
C ILE A 44 -7.01 -9.66 -1.18
N PHE A 45 -8.28 -10.02 -1.34
CA PHE A 45 -9.43 -9.21 -0.94
C PHE A 45 -9.50 -9.03 0.59
N ALA A 46 -9.23 -10.10 1.33
CA ALA A 46 -9.14 -10.04 2.78
C ALA A 46 -8.01 -9.12 3.25
N SER A 47 -6.82 -9.25 2.65
CA SER A 47 -5.65 -8.45 3.03
C SER A 47 -5.88 -6.96 2.82
N PHE A 48 -6.42 -6.54 1.67
CA PHE A 48 -6.69 -5.13 1.41
C PHE A 48 -7.88 -4.59 2.21
N GLY A 49 -8.90 -5.40 2.48
CA GLY A 49 -9.98 -5.03 3.41
C GLY A 49 -9.45 -4.74 4.82
N ALA A 50 -8.50 -5.55 5.31
CA ALA A 50 -7.85 -5.36 6.61
C ALA A 50 -7.03 -4.06 6.70
N PHE A 51 -6.51 -3.53 5.60
CA PHE A 51 -5.77 -2.25 5.58
C PHE A 51 -6.62 -1.05 5.99
N THR A 52 -7.94 -1.18 6.01
CA THR A 52 -8.84 -0.20 6.64
C THR A 52 -8.45 0.08 8.09
N GLY A 53 -7.95 -0.92 8.81
CA GLY A 53 -7.49 -0.80 10.20
C GLY A 53 -6.29 0.13 10.43
N ILE A 54 -5.50 0.41 9.39
CA ILE A 54 -4.32 1.30 9.43
C ILE A 54 -4.75 2.76 9.67
N TYR A 55 -5.92 3.15 9.18
CA TYR A 55 -6.41 4.52 9.26
C TYR A 55 -6.92 4.88 10.66
N GLY A 56 -6.75 6.16 11.04
CA GLY A 56 -7.15 6.64 12.37
C GLY A 56 -6.30 6.08 13.52
N ARG A 57 -5.04 5.75 13.27
CA ARG A 57 -4.08 5.05 14.14
C ARG A 57 -4.13 5.50 15.62
N ASN A 58 -3.98 6.79 15.88
CA ASN A 58 -3.90 7.39 17.22
C ASN A 58 -5.10 8.31 17.53
N GLU A 59 -6.15 8.22 16.73
CA GLU A 59 -7.33 9.05 16.89
C GLU A 59 -8.28 8.52 17.98
N PRO A 60 -9.07 9.40 18.62
CA PRO A 60 -10.17 8.99 19.49
C PRO A 60 -11.16 8.07 18.77
N HIS A 61 -11.87 7.21 19.51
CA HIS A 61 -12.70 6.16 18.93
C HIS A 61 -13.74 6.65 17.90
N GLY A 62 -14.42 7.78 18.17
CA GLY A 62 -15.41 8.35 17.24
C GLY A 62 -14.78 8.84 15.94
N THR A 63 -13.70 9.64 16.04
CA THR A 63 -12.93 10.13 14.90
C THR A 63 -12.34 8.96 14.10
N ARG A 64 -11.76 7.96 14.79
CA ARG A 64 -11.21 6.76 14.15
C ARG A 64 -12.25 6.00 13.35
N LEU A 65 -13.44 5.76 13.91
CA LEU A 65 -14.52 5.06 13.24
C LEU A 65 -14.89 5.75 11.92
N VAL A 66 -15.03 7.08 11.94
CA VAL A 66 -15.37 7.84 10.72
C VAL A 66 -14.24 7.80 9.69
N LEU A 67 -12.98 7.94 10.14
CA LEU A 67 -11.82 7.87 9.22
C LEU A 67 -11.67 6.48 8.62
N GLN A 68 -11.85 5.42 9.40
CA GLN A 68 -11.83 4.04 8.91
C GLN A 68 -13.00 3.74 7.98
N LEU A 69 -14.21 4.27 8.26
CA LEU A 69 -15.34 4.11 7.35
C LEU A 69 -15.08 4.77 5.99
N ARG A 70 -14.57 6.02 5.99
CA ARG A 70 -14.18 6.71 4.75
C ARG A 70 -13.11 5.96 3.97
N ALA A 71 -12.07 5.48 4.67
CA ALA A 71 -10.98 4.72 4.06
C ALA A 71 -11.46 3.37 3.54
N GLY A 72 -12.30 2.65 4.30
CA GLY A 72 -12.87 1.38 3.91
C GLY A 72 -13.76 1.51 2.67
N LEU A 73 -14.63 2.50 2.61
CA LEU A 73 -15.48 2.75 1.43
C LEU A 73 -14.64 3.04 0.18
N LEU A 74 -13.59 3.88 0.31
CA LEU A 74 -12.68 4.17 -0.80
C LEU A 74 -11.92 2.90 -1.22
N MET A 75 -11.45 2.10 -0.27
CA MET A 75 -10.75 0.84 -0.56
C MET A 75 -11.67 -0.18 -1.24
N LEU A 76 -12.91 -0.35 -0.78
CA LEU A 76 -13.91 -1.22 -1.41
C LEU A 76 -14.21 -0.79 -2.84
N LEU A 77 -14.35 0.51 -3.09
CA LEU A 77 -14.52 1.04 -4.45
C LEU A 77 -13.33 0.68 -5.34
N VAL A 78 -12.11 0.89 -4.85
CA VAL A 78 -10.87 0.58 -5.59
C VAL A 78 -10.76 -0.92 -5.88
N MET A 79 -11.06 -1.79 -4.90
CA MET A 79 -11.05 -3.25 -5.10
C MET A 79 -12.12 -3.70 -6.11
N PHE A 80 -13.29 -3.11 -6.07
CA PHE A 80 -14.35 -3.37 -7.06
C PHE A 80 -13.91 -2.99 -8.47
N LEU A 81 -13.38 -1.77 -8.65
CA LEU A 81 -12.85 -1.31 -9.94
C LEU A 81 -11.68 -2.16 -10.43
N ALA A 82 -10.81 -2.61 -9.51
CA ALA A 82 -9.69 -3.50 -9.84
C ALA A 82 -10.18 -4.87 -10.34
N ALA A 83 -11.16 -5.44 -9.65
CA ALA A 83 -11.76 -6.71 -10.06
C ALA A 83 -12.50 -6.62 -11.41
N LEU A 84 -13.08 -5.48 -11.74
CA LEU A 84 -13.63 -5.24 -13.07
C LEU A 84 -12.52 -5.08 -14.11
N ALA A 85 -11.50 -4.26 -13.83
CA ALA A 85 -10.41 -3.99 -14.78
C ALA A 85 -9.65 -5.27 -15.15
N GLY A 86 -9.40 -6.17 -14.17
CA GLY A 86 -8.75 -7.44 -14.47
C GLY A 86 -9.56 -8.35 -15.39
N ARG A 87 -10.89 -8.28 -15.36
CA ARG A 87 -11.78 -9.04 -16.25
C ARG A 87 -11.93 -8.41 -17.64
N MET A 88 -11.72 -7.11 -17.78
CA MET A 88 -11.91 -6.40 -19.04
C MET A 88 -10.90 -6.83 -20.11
N GLY A 89 -9.65 -7.14 -19.72
CA GLY A 89 -8.63 -7.64 -20.64
C GLY A 89 -9.11 -8.88 -21.39
N ASP A 90 -9.60 -9.87 -20.64
CA ASP A 90 -10.12 -11.12 -21.17
C ASP A 90 -11.41 -10.88 -21.98
N ALA A 91 -12.34 -10.07 -21.46
CA ALA A 91 -13.62 -9.76 -22.10
C ALA A 91 -13.47 -9.02 -23.44
N TRP A 92 -12.43 -8.21 -23.60
CA TRP A 92 -12.16 -7.45 -24.82
C TRP A 92 -11.20 -8.17 -25.76
N GLY A 93 -10.73 -9.37 -25.42
CA GLY A 93 -9.78 -10.14 -26.22
C GLY A 93 -8.46 -9.41 -26.46
N LEU A 94 -8.02 -8.60 -25.48
CA LEU A 94 -6.77 -7.86 -25.59
C LEU A 94 -5.59 -8.83 -25.48
N ASP A 95 -4.57 -8.64 -26.31
CA ASP A 95 -3.32 -9.36 -26.14
C ASP A 95 -2.63 -8.98 -24.84
N GLY A 96 -1.66 -9.78 -24.39
CA GLY A 96 -0.98 -9.56 -23.11
C GLY A 96 -0.30 -8.20 -23.01
N MET A 97 0.12 -7.61 -24.13
CA MET A 97 0.74 -6.29 -24.18
C MET A 97 -0.28 -5.18 -24.01
N ALA A 98 -1.36 -5.20 -24.77
CA ALA A 98 -2.44 -4.21 -24.68
C ALA A 98 -3.10 -4.24 -23.28
N SER A 99 -3.32 -5.43 -22.73
CA SER A 99 -3.82 -5.62 -21.37
C SER A 99 -2.90 -5.01 -20.33
N THR A 100 -1.57 -5.22 -20.44
CA THR A 100 -0.58 -4.63 -19.54
C THR A 100 -0.62 -3.09 -19.57
N TRP A 101 -0.65 -2.47 -20.75
CA TRP A 101 -0.73 -1.02 -20.88
C TRP A 101 -2.06 -0.45 -20.37
N LEU A 102 -3.16 -1.15 -20.56
CA LEU A 102 -4.45 -0.79 -19.98
C LEU A 102 -4.38 -0.76 -18.44
N LEU A 103 -3.77 -1.77 -17.82
CA LEU A 103 -3.58 -1.83 -16.37
C LEU A 103 -2.66 -0.72 -15.85
N VAL A 104 -1.57 -0.40 -16.58
CA VAL A 104 -0.69 0.73 -16.25
C VAL A 104 -1.47 2.04 -16.28
N LEU A 105 -2.26 2.29 -17.34
CA LEU A 105 -3.08 3.48 -17.45
C LEU A 105 -4.12 3.57 -16.32
N ALA A 106 -4.87 2.49 -16.11
CA ALA A 106 -5.90 2.45 -15.06
C ALA A 106 -5.29 2.66 -13.66
N THR A 107 -4.16 2.00 -13.36
CA THR A 107 -3.45 2.18 -12.08
C THR A 107 -2.91 3.61 -11.93
N THR A 108 -2.47 4.23 -13.01
CA THR A 108 -2.02 5.63 -13.03
C THR A 108 -3.17 6.58 -12.68
N LEU A 109 -4.35 6.36 -13.25
CA LEU A 109 -5.54 7.14 -12.93
C LEU A 109 -5.98 6.96 -11.47
N VAL A 110 -5.92 5.72 -10.96
CA VAL A 110 -6.17 5.41 -9.54
C VAL A 110 -5.16 6.12 -8.65
N ALA A 111 -3.88 6.19 -9.02
CA ALA A 111 -2.85 6.87 -8.24
C ALA A 111 -3.18 8.36 -8.03
N GLY A 112 -3.52 9.07 -9.08
CA GLY A 112 -3.87 10.49 -9.02
C GLY A 112 -5.20 10.74 -8.31
N SER A 113 -6.27 10.04 -8.72
CA SER A 113 -7.62 10.23 -8.18
C SER A 113 -7.72 9.86 -6.70
N CYS A 114 -7.12 8.74 -6.28
CA CYS A 114 -7.10 8.36 -4.87
C CYS A 114 -6.24 9.30 -4.01
N SER A 115 -5.15 9.87 -4.54
CA SER A 115 -4.39 10.89 -3.81
C SER A 115 -5.25 12.11 -3.50
N VAL A 116 -6.01 12.59 -4.50
CA VAL A 116 -6.97 13.68 -4.32
C VAL A 116 -8.07 13.27 -3.32
N ALA A 117 -8.69 12.10 -3.51
CA ALA A 117 -9.76 11.62 -2.63
C ALA A 117 -9.29 11.50 -1.16
N ILE A 118 -8.10 10.96 -0.90
CA ILE A 118 -7.52 10.82 0.44
C ILE A 118 -7.34 12.18 1.10
N SER A 119 -6.85 13.18 0.36
CA SER A 119 -6.68 14.54 0.86
C SER A 119 -8.03 15.20 1.14
N LEU A 120 -9.03 15.05 0.25
CA LEU A 120 -10.40 15.52 0.45
C LEU A 120 -11.07 14.88 1.66
N LEU A 121 -10.90 13.58 1.85
CA LEU A 121 -11.45 12.81 2.97
C LEU A 121 -10.64 13.00 4.27
N ARG A 122 -9.53 13.77 4.22
CA ARG A 122 -8.61 14.03 5.34
C ARG A 122 -8.06 12.74 5.98
N LEU A 123 -7.77 11.74 5.15
CA LEU A 123 -7.26 10.45 5.62
C LEU A 123 -5.77 10.50 5.96
N ARG A 124 -5.37 9.72 6.96
CA ARG A 124 -3.98 9.49 7.36
C ARG A 124 -3.77 7.99 7.58
N PRO A 125 -2.75 7.37 6.97
CA PRO A 125 -1.62 7.95 6.21
C PRO A 125 -2.07 8.62 4.89
N ALA A 126 -1.35 9.67 4.50
CA ALA A 126 -1.60 10.41 3.26
C ALA A 126 -1.05 9.65 2.05
N GLY A 127 -1.63 9.94 0.89
CA GLY A 127 -1.19 9.38 -0.39
C GLY A 127 -1.85 8.05 -0.76
N SER A 128 -1.84 7.73 -2.04
CA SER A 128 -2.61 6.63 -2.65
C SER A 128 -1.90 5.27 -2.65
N LEU A 129 -0.79 5.10 -1.92
CA LEU A 129 0.07 3.91 -1.95
C LEU A 129 -0.73 2.59 -1.80
N PHE A 130 -1.57 2.48 -0.77
CA PHE A 130 -2.35 1.27 -0.52
C PHE A 130 -3.41 1.02 -1.59
N HIS A 131 -3.97 2.09 -2.16
CA HIS A 131 -4.99 2.01 -3.21
C HIS A 131 -4.37 1.60 -4.56
N ILE A 132 -3.19 2.14 -4.91
CA ILE A 132 -2.41 1.70 -6.08
C ILE A 132 -2.09 0.22 -5.96
N PHE A 133 -1.62 -0.19 -4.78
CA PHE A 133 -1.25 -1.59 -4.53
C PHE A 133 -2.48 -2.51 -4.61
N ALA A 134 -3.59 -2.14 -3.97
CA ALA A 134 -4.82 -2.92 -4.01
C ALA A 134 -5.35 -3.06 -5.45
N PHE A 135 -5.42 -1.93 -6.18
CA PHE A 135 -5.91 -1.94 -7.55
C PHE A 135 -5.04 -2.83 -8.45
N ALA A 136 -3.74 -2.57 -8.48
CA ALA A 136 -2.85 -3.25 -9.39
C ALA A 136 -2.69 -4.74 -9.04
N ALA A 137 -2.57 -5.08 -7.76
CA ALA A 137 -2.42 -6.46 -7.33
C ALA A 137 -3.68 -7.29 -7.63
N ILE A 138 -4.89 -6.77 -7.39
CA ILE A 138 -6.14 -7.47 -7.70
C ILE A 138 -6.34 -7.57 -9.20
N ALA A 139 -6.14 -6.48 -9.95
CA ALA A 139 -6.35 -6.46 -11.40
C ALA A 139 -5.36 -7.36 -12.17
N SER A 140 -4.20 -7.67 -11.56
CA SER A 140 -3.19 -8.55 -12.16
C SER A 140 -3.35 -10.04 -11.79
N VAL A 141 -4.37 -10.41 -10.99
CA VAL A 141 -4.60 -11.83 -10.64
C VAL A 141 -5.14 -12.55 -11.86
N PRO A 142 -4.45 -13.60 -12.35
CA PRO A 142 -5.02 -14.50 -13.36
C PRO A 142 -6.20 -15.28 -12.76
N ASN A 143 -7.19 -15.61 -13.58
CA ASN A 143 -8.33 -16.42 -13.14
C ASN A 143 -8.97 -15.89 -11.84
N GLN A 144 -9.41 -14.65 -11.86
CA GLN A 144 -10.00 -14.00 -10.69
C GLN A 144 -11.18 -14.80 -10.11
N PRO A 145 -11.30 -14.88 -8.78
CA PRO A 145 -12.46 -15.52 -8.14
C PRO A 145 -13.75 -14.76 -8.51
N PRO A 146 -14.94 -15.37 -8.34
CA PRO A 146 -16.21 -14.69 -8.58
C PRO A 146 -16.26 -13.34 -7.88
N LEU A 147 -16.73 -12.31 -8.61
CA LEU A 147 -16.73 -10.91 -8.11
C LEU A 147 -17.50 -10.79 -6.77
N GLY A 148 -18.61 -11.50 -6.65
CA GLY A 148 -19.43 -11.52 -5.44
C GLY A 148 -18.67 -12.05 -4.22
N ASP A 149 -17.94 -13.17 -4.37
CA ASP A 149 -17.15 -13.78 -3.29
C ASP A 149 -16.02 -12.84 -2.85
N GLY A 150 -15.26 -12.31 -3.80
CA GLY A 150 -14.18 -11.36 -3.53
C GLY A 150 -14.67 -10.12 -2.77
N MET A 151 -15.76 -9.50 -3.26
CA MET A 151 -16.33 -8.33 -2.63
C MET A 151 -16.99 -8.64 -1.28
N LEU A 152 -17.61 -9.79 -1.11
CA LEU A 152 -18.16 -10.23 0.18
C LEU A 152 -17.02 -10.30 1.23
N VAL A 153 -15.92 -10.98 0.90
CA VAL A 153 -14.76 -11.09 1.80
C VAL A 153 -14.17 -9.71 2.09
N ALA A 154 -14.05 -8.84 1.09
CA ALA A 154 -13.56 -7.48 1.28
C ALA A 154 -14.44 -6.67 2.24
N VAL A 155 -15.78 -6.74 2.09
CA VAL A 155 -16.74 -6.06 2.97
C VAL A 155 -16.67 -6.60 4.39
N LEU A 156 -16.68 -7.92 4.55
CA LEU A 156 -16.61 -8.57 5.87
C LEU A 156 -15.30 -8.23 6.60
N THR A 157 -14.19 -8.23 5.90
CA THR A 157 -12.88 -7.89 6.49
C THR A 157 -12.79 -6.39 6.82
N THR A 158 -13.31 -5.53 5.97
CA THR A 158 -13.43 -4.09 6.26
C THR A 158 -14.30 -3.86 7.50
N ALA A 159 -15.46 -4.53 7.61
CA ALA A 159 -16.33 -4.45 8.78
C ALA A 159 -15.62 -4.97 10.04
N LEU A 160 -14.89 -6.07 9.95
CA LEU A 160 -14.08 -6.59 11.06
C LEU A 160 -13.02 -5.55 11.51
N ALA A 161 -12.33 -4.88 10.57
CA ALA A 161 -11.37 -3.84 10.90
C ALA A 161 -12.02 -2.66 11.66
N LEU A 162 -13.24 -2.26 11.27
CA LEU A 162 -14.04 -1.24 11.99
C LEU A 162 -14.39 -1.72 13.41
N VAL A 163 -14.85 -2.96 13.55
CA VAL A 163 -15.19 -3.55 14.86
C VAL A 163 -13.96 -3.60 15.77
N ILE A 164 -12.83 -4.07 15.27
CA ILE A 164 -11.57 -4.11 16.02
C ILE A 164 -11.12 -2.68 16.38
N GLY A 165 -11.22 -1.74 15.44
CA GLY A 165 -10.89 -0.33 15.67
C GLY A 165 -11.72 0.32 16.78
N PHE A 166 -12.97 -0.12 16.95
CA PHE A 166 -13.90 0.40 17.93
C PHE A 166 -13.94 -0.39 19.24
N SER A 167 -13.53 -1.67 19.24
CA SER A 167 -13.69 -2.62 20.35
C SER A 167 -13.08 -2.12 21.68
N ALA A 168 -11.97 -1.41 21.64
CA ALA A 168 -11.35 -0.86 22.86
C ALA A 168 -12.28 0.11 23.63
N ARG A 169 -13.31 0.69 22.99
CA ARG A 169 -14.32 1.51 23.65
C ARG A 169 -15.23 0.73 24.60
N LEU A 170 -15.34 -0.58 24.40
CA LEU A 170 -16.10 -1.44 25.29
C LEU A 170 -15.45 -1.52 26.68
N MET A 171 -14.14 -1.31 26.77
CA MET A 171 -13.42 -1.26 28.05
C MET A 171 -13.55 0.14 28.67
N PRO A 172 -14.12 0.26 29.91
CA PRO A 172 -14.32 1.57 30.55
C PRO A 172 -13.05 2.42 30.67
N ARG A 173 -11.89 1.76 30.93
CA ARG A 173 -10.58 2.41 31.07
C ARG A 173 -10.02 3.00 29.78
N CYS A 174 -10.52 2.55 28.61
CA CYS A 174 -10.05 2.96 27.27
C CYS A 174 -11.01 3.97 26.61
N ARG A 175 -12.12 4.35 27.27
CA ARG A 175 -13.10 5.26 26.69
C ARG A 175 -12.50 6.66 26.54
N THR A 176 -12.47 7.14 25.30
CA THR A 176 -12.18 8.55 24.98
C THR A 176 -13.47 9.33 24.79
N PRO A 177 -13.47 10.68 25.01
CA PRO A 177 -14.60 11.53 24.65
C PRO A 177 -15.00 11.31 23.18
N TRP A 178 -16.27 11.46 22.87
CA TRP A 178 -16.73 11.35 21.51
C TRP A 178 -16.37 12.62 20.73
N THR A 179 -15.53 12.46 19.72
CA THR A 179 -15.09 13.55 18.85
C THR A 179 -15.40 13.20 17.40
N TRP A 180 -15.67 14.22 16.60
CA TRP A 180 -15.86 14.08 15.17
C TRP A 180 -14.64 14.62 14.41
N PRO A 181 -14.27 14.03 13.27
CA PRO A 181 -13.22 14.60 12.43
C PRO A 181 -13.66 15.97 11.88
N PRO A 182 -12.71 16.85 11.54
CA PRO A 182 -13.02 18.12 10.91
C PRO A 182 -13.90 17.96 9.67
N PRO A 183 -14.74 18.99 9.35
CA PRO A 183 -15.59 18.96 8.16
C PRO A 183 -14.76 18.85 6.88
N LEU A 184 -15.35 18.27 5.84
CA LEU A 184 -14.70 18.02 4.52
C LEU A 184 -14.60 19.31 3.66
N ARG A 185 -14.42 20.47 4.27
CA ARG A 185 -14.25 21.74 3.55
C ARG A 185 -12.77 22.02 3.34
N LEU A 186 -12.37 22.22 2.11
CA LEU A 186 -11.03 22.69 1.74
C LEU A 186 -11.07 24.20 1.45
N LEU A 187 -10.11 24.93 1.96
CA LEU A 187 -9.81 26.29 1.55
C LEU A 187 -9.33 26.30 0.08
N ALA A 188 -9.46 27.46 -0.60
CA ALA A 188 -9.07 27.56 -2.02
C ALA A 188 -7.62 27.13 -2.26
N ASP A 189 -6.71 27.55 -1.39
CA ASP A 189 -5.28 27.22 -1.47
C ASP A 189 -5.01 25.74 -1.21
N GLU A 190 -5.71 25.12 -0.25
CA GLU A 190 -5.65 23.68 0.00
C GLU A 190 -6.13 22.89 -1.22
N ARG A 191 -7.19 23.36 -1.90
CA ARG A 191 -7.73 22.73 -3.09
C ARG A 191 -6.69 22.67 -4.22
N ARG A 192 -6.04 23.80 -4.52
CA ARG A 192 -4.98 23.85 -5.53
C ARG A 192 -3.82 22.92 -5.19
N ALA A 193 -3.36 22.94 -3.93
CA ALA A 193 -2.31 22.04 -3.46
C ALA A 193 -2.67 20.57 -3.62
N THR A 194 -3.91 20.19 -3.29
CA THR A 194 -4.44 18.82 -3.43
C THR A 194 -4.41 18.35 -4.88
N TRP A 195 -4.84 19.18 -5.84
CA TRP A 195 -4.79 18.82 -7.26
C TRP A 195 -3.36 18.70 -7.79
N LEU A 196 -2.46 19.61 -7.40
CA LEU A 196 -1.04 19.51 -7.78
C LEU A 196 -0.37 18.27 -7.18
N GLU A 197 -0.72 17.90 -5.94
CA GLU A 197 -0.28 16.66 -5.33
C GLU A 197 -0.79 15.45 -6.12
N GLY A 198 -2.10 15.39 -6.43
CA GLY A 198 -2.70 14.35 -7.25
C GLY A 198 -2.03 14.19 -8.62
N LEU A 199 -1.70 15.31 -9.28
CA LEU A 199 -0.94 15.31 -10.53
C LEU A 199 0.46 14.72 -10.33
N GLY A 200 1.13 15.04 -9.22
CA GLY A 200 2.43 14.46 -8.88
C GLY A 200 2.37 12.93 -8.72
N TYR A 201 1.31 12.41 -8.07
CA TYR A 201 1.07 10.97 -7.96
C TYR A 201 0.78 10.32 -9.32
N LEU A 202 -0.04 10.95 -10.15
CA LEU A 202 -0.34 10.48 -11.50
C LEU A 202 0.94 10.40 -12.35
N VAL A 203 1.75 11.47 -12.38
CA VAL A 203 3.00 11.51 -13.16
C VAL A 203 4.00 10.47 -12.63
N ALA A 204 4.20 10.39 -11.32
CA ALA A 204 5.16 9.44 -10.74
C ALA A 204 4.76 7.98 -11.02
N ALA A 205 3.49 7.63 -10.82
CA ALA A 205 3.01 6.29 -11.10
C ALA A 205 3.04 5.97 -12.60
N GLY A 206 2.57 6.87 -13.46
CA GLY A 206 2.55 6.66 -14.91
C GLY A 206 3.94 6.49 -15.51
N VAL A 207 4.88 7.36 -15.15
CA VAL A 207 6.26 7.25 -15.64
C VAL A 207 6.92 5.97 -15.12
N ALA A 208 6.78 5.66 -13.83
CA ALA A 208 7.37 4.45 -13.26
C ALA A 208 6.78 3.17 -13.85
N GLY A 209 5.46 3.10 -14.01
CA GLY A 209 4.78 1.96 -14.60
C GLY A 209 5.19 1.76 -16.07
N SER A 210 5.25 2.84 -16.85
CA SER A 210 5.69 2.80 -18.24
C SER A 210 7.15 2.35 -18.38
N LEU A 211 8.07 2.92 -17.59
CA LEU A 211 9.47 2.52 -17.60
C LEU A 211 9.66 1.06 -17.17
N ALA A 212 8.96 0.64 -16.12
CA ALA A 212 9.01 -0.75 -15.66
C ALA A 212 8.46 -1.72 -16.73
N THR A 213 7.37 -1.36 -17.41
CA THR A 213 6.80 -2.18 -18.50
C THR A 213 7.77 -2.30 -19.65
N VAL A 214 8.36 -1.20 -20.13
CA VAL A 214 9.35 -1.22 -21.20
C VAL A 214 10.60 -2.01 -20.79
N ALA A 215 11.13 -1.75 -19.59
CA ALA A 215 12.29 -2.49 -19.09
C ALA A 215 11.99 -3.99 -18.91
N GLY A 216 10.77 -4.33 -18.47
CA GLY A 216 10.31 -5.71 -18.34
C GLY A 216 10.29 -6.49 -19.66
N GLN A 217 9.94 -5.82 -20.77
CA GLN A 217 10.00 -6.42 -22.11
C GLN A 217 11.42 -6.81 -22.53
N TRP A 218 12.42 -6.00 -22.15
CA TRP A 218 13.81 -6.24 -22.48
C TRP A 218 14.50 -7.22 -21.54
N LEU A 219 14.16 -7.19 -20.27
CA LEU A 219 14.84 -7.90 -19.19
C LEU A 219 14.06 -9.13 -18.69
N GLY A 220 12.83 -9.35 -19.18
CA GLY A 220 12.00 -10.50 -18.84
C GLY A 220 11.49 -10.48 -17.40
N PHE A 221 10.98 -9.34 -16.92
CA PHE A 221 10.25 -9.24 -15.64
C PHE A 221 8.83 -8.67 -15.83
N GLY A 222 7.91 -8.95 -14.92
CA GLY A 222 6.49 -8.80 -15.22
C GLY A 222 5.60 -8.10 -14.18
N HIS A 223 6.14 -7.63 -13.05
CA HIS A 223 5.32 -7.06 -11.96
C HIS A 223 5.40 -5.53 -11.90
N ASN A 224 5.25 -4.84 -13.04
CA ASN A 224 5.43 -3.40 -13.24
C ASN A 224 4.76 -2.50 -12.20
N TYR A 225 3.70 -2.95 -11.54
CA TYR A 225 2.99 -2.19 -10.51
C TYR A 225 3.82 -1.95 -9.23
N TRP A 226 4.84 -2.77 -8.95
CA TRP A 226 5.72 -2.51 -7.82
C TRP A 226 6.55 -1.23 -8.00
N ALA A 227 6.90 -0.91 -9.25
CA ALA A 227 7.55 0.37 -9.57
C ALA A 227 6.61 1.54 -9.32
N MET A 228 5.33 1.42 -9.71
CA MET A 228 4.31 2.45 -9.46
C MET A 228 4.11 2.69 -7.96
N VAL A 229 4.02 1.63 -7.16
CA VAL A 229 3.92 1.70 -5.70
C VAL A 229 5.18 2.33 -5.09
N ALA A 230 6.37 2.00 -5.59
CA ALA A 230 7.63 2.56 -5.08
C ALA A 230 7.80 4.04 -5.43
N ALA A 231 7.31 4.47 -6.61
CA ALA A 231 7.42 5.85 -7.10
C ALA A 231 6.64 6.87 -6.25
N VAL A 232 5.53 6.47 -5.65
CA VAL A 232 4.71 7.39 -4.84
C VAL A 232 5.22 7.57 -3.41
N VAL A 233 6.13 6.71 -2.93
CA VAL A 233 6.69 6.79 -1.57
C VAL A 233 7.45 8.08 -1.30
N PRO A 234 8.34 8.57 -2.19
CA PRO A 234 9.01 9.85 -1.99
C PRO A 234 8.08 11.06 -1.98
N LEU A 235 6.87 10.95 -2.54
CA LEU A 235 5.91 12.05 -2.58
C LEU A 235 5.33 12.36 -1.19
N VAL A 236 5.38 11.41 -0.26
CA VAL A 236 4.91 11.58 1.12
C VAL A 236 6.00 12.25 1.96
N GLY A 237 5.77 13.48 2.41
CA GLY A 237 6.69 14.20 3.31
C GLY A 237 6.60 15.71 3.17
N HIS A 238 7.04 16.41 4.22
CA HIS A 238 6.91 17.88 4.31
C HIS A 238 8.10 18.65 3.69
N THR A 239 9.27 18.00 3.58
CA THR A 239 10.48 18.63 3.01
C THR A 239 11.07 17.78 1.90
N THR A 240 11.72 18.43 0.92
CA THR A 240 12.41 17.72 -0.17
C THR A 240 13.45 16.73 0.36
N ARG A 241 14.19 17.10 1.41
CA ARG A 241 15.17 16.21 2.05
C ARG A 241 14.52 14.96 2.62
N HIS A 242 13.39 15.11 3.33
CA HIS A 242 12.65 13.97 3.88
C HIS A 242 12.10 13.07 2.77
N ARG A 243 11.59 13.65 1.68
CA ARG A 243 11.09 12.93 0.51
C ARG A 243 12.17 12.09 -0.17
N VAL A 244 13.36 12.65 -0.41
CA VAL A 244 14.51 11.93 -0.98
C VAL A 244 14.97 10.81 -0.03
N SER A 245 15.08 11.11 1.28
CA SER A 245 15.41 10.10 2.29
C SER A 245 14.43 8.91 2.28
N ARG A 246 13.13 9.16 2.12
CA ARG A 246 12.10 8.12 1.99
C ARG A 246 12.33 7.21 0.78
N GLY A 247 12.76 7.76 -0.36
CA GLY A 247 13.11 6.95 -1.54
C GLY A 247 14.27 6.00 -1.27
N ILE A 248 15.34 6.49 -0.65
CA ILE A 248 16.52 5.68 -0.28
C ILE A 248 16.14 4.62 0.75
N GLN A 249 15.39 4.99 1.80
CA GLN A 249 14.91 4.08 2.82
C GLN A 249 13.99 2.99 2.24
N ARG A 250 13.22 3.31 1.18
CA ARG A 250 12.40 2.33 0.46
C ARG A 250 13.27 1.24 -0.16
N ILE A 251 14.34 1.61 -0.85
CA ILE A 251 15.26 0.64 -1.49
C ILE A 251 15.94 -0.22 -0.42
N MET A 252 16.56 0.40 0.59
CA MET A 252 17.26 -0.30 1.67
C MET A 252 16.34 -1.27 2.41
N GLY A 253 15.17 -0.80 2.84
CA GLY A 253 14.22 -1.64 3.55
C GLY A 253 13.65 -2.77 2.70
N THR A 254 13.49 -2.56 1.37
CA THR A 254 13.10 -3.63 0.45
C THR A 254 14.18 -4.69 0.35
N ILE A 255 15.45 -4.33 0.19
CA ILE A 255 16.56 -5.30 0.14
C ILE A 255 16.62 -6.14 1.42
N LEU A 256 16.56 -5.50 2.59
CA LEU A 256 16.53 -6.20 3.88
C LEU A 256 15.28 -7.10 4.02
N GLY A 257 14.12 -6.61 3.59
CA GLY A 257 12.88 -7.37 3.61
C GLY A 257 12.89 -8.57 2.66
N LEU A 258 13.58 -8.48 1.52
CA LEU A 258 13.77 -9.60 0.61
C LEU A 258 14.70 -10.66 1.21
N ALA A 259 15.74 -10.27 1.94
CA ALA A 259 16.57 -11.21 2.69
C ALA A 259 15.75 -11.96 3.76
N LEU A 260 14.89 -11.26 4.49
CA LEU A 260 13.96 -11.88 5.44
C LEU A 260 13.00 -12.84 4.73
N LEU A 261 12.41 -12.42 3.60
CA LEU A 261 11.51 -13.27 2.80
C LEU A 261 12.22 -14.53 2.31
N ALA A 262 13.44 -14.41 1.78
CA ALA A 262 14.21 -15.56 1.32
C ALA A 262 14.40 -16.59 2.46
N GLY A 263 14.72 -16.13 3.68
CA GLY A 263 14.80 -17.00 4.85
C GLY A 263 13.47 -17.70 5.19
N VAL A 264 12.35 -16.99 5.08
CA VAL A 264 11.01 -17.57 5.30
C VAL A 264 10.67 -18.63 4.25
N LEU A 265 10.99 -18.37 2.98
CA LEU A 265 10.70 -19.31 1.89
C LEU A 265 11.50 -20.61 1.95
N LEU A 266 12.71 -20.59 2.55
CA LEU A 266 13.53 -21.80 2.75
C LEU A 266 12.91 -22.78 3.75
N VAL A 267 12.02 -22.33 4.63
CA VAL A 267 11.42 -23.19 5.69
C VAL A 267 10.28 -24.06 5.17
N GLY A 268 9.67 -23.73 4.02
CA GLY A 268 8.58 -24.51 3.43
C GLY A 268 7.32 -24.53 4.32
N LEU A 269 6.82 -23.37 4.69
CA LEU A 269 5.73 -23.20 5.66
C LEU A 269 4.38 -23.72 5.15
N ALA A 270 3.63 -24.35 6.04
CA ALA A 270 2.22 -24.68 5.81
C ALA A 270 1.37 -23.39 5.69
N PRO A 271 0.20 -23.43 5.03
CA PRO A 271 -0.64 -22.24 4.81
C PRO A 271 -0.98 -21.46 6.09
N TRP A 272 -1.29 -22.13 7.19
CA TRP A 272 -1.60 -21.48 8.46
C TRP A 272 -0.37 -20.79 9.10
N GLN A 273 0.83 -21.36 8.92
CA GLN A 273 2.09 -20.76 9.36
C GLN A 273 2.44 -19.53 8.52
N THR A 274 2.17 -19.61 7.23
CA THR A 274 2.31 -18.47 6.31
C THR A 274 1.43 -17.30 6.74
N VAL A 275 0.18 -17.55 7.12
CA VAL A 275 -0.74 -16.52 7.66
C VAL A 275 -0.21 -15.94 8.97
N LEU A 276 0.37 -16.77 9.85
CA LEU A 276 1.01 -16.25 11.07
C LEU A 276 2.19 -15.33 10.76
N VAL A 277 3.03 -15.69 9.80
CA VAL A 277 4.14 -14.82 9.35
C VAL A 277 3.60 -13.50 8.78
N ILE A 278 2.53 -13.52 7.99
CA ILE A 278 1.86 -12.30 7.49
C ILE A 278 1.43 -11.41 8.67
N ALA A 279 0.81 -11.99 9.70
CA ALA A 279 0.34 -11.24 10.87
C ALA A 279 1.51 -10.64 11.69
N VAL A 280 2.61 -11.39 11.87
CA VAL A 280 3.83 -10.90 12.51
C VAL A 280 4.47 -9.78 11.69
N CYS A 281 4.52 -9.91 10.38
CA CYS A 281 5.01 -8.87 9.48
C CYS A 281 4.13 -7.62 9.54
N GLN A 282 2.80 -7.77 9.58
CA GLN A 282 1.87 -6.64 9.73
C GLN A 282 2.08 -5.94 11.08
N PHE A 283 2.25 -6.70 12.16
CA PHE A 283 2.56 -6.13 13.48
C PHE A 283 3.85 -5.33 13.46
N GLY A 284 4.93 -5.91 12.91
CA GLY A 284 6.24 -5.25 12.79
C GLY A 284 6.19 -3.99 11.93
N ALA A 285 5.51 -4.06 10.78
CA ALA A 285 5.31 -2.91 9.90
C ALA A 285 4.65 -1.75 10.64
N GLU A 286 3.53 -2.03 11.33
CA GLU A 286 2.79 -1.02 12.08
C GLU A 286 3.58 -0.50 13.29
N LEU A 287 4.36 -1.33 13.96
CA LEU A 287 5.17 -0.93 15.10
C LEU A 287 6.22 0.12 14.71
N PHE A 288 6.81 -0.01 13.51
CA PHE A 288 7.92 0.81 13.07
C PHE A 288 7.57 1.91 12.06
N ILE A 289 6.41 1.90 11.41
CA ILE A 289 6.09 2.83 10.32
C ILE A 289 6.20 4.32 10.71
N ALA A 290 5.86 4.65 11.94
CA ALA A 290 5.95 6.02 12.47
C ALA A 290 7.34 6.35 13.06
N ARG A 291 8.17 5.35 13.36
CA ARG A 291 9.43 5.48 14.09
C ARG A 291 10.66 5.40 13.20
N GLN A 292 10.67 4.39 12.31
CA GLN A 292 11.81 4.15 11.43
C GLN A 292 11.34 3.39 10.17
N TYR A 293 11.38 4.08 9.03
CA TYR A 293 10.77 3.58 7.81
C TYR A 293 11.50 2.38 7.20
N VAL A 294 12.84 2.26 7.35
CA VAL A 294 13.59 1.08 6.86
C VAL A 294 13.14 -0.18 7.60
N LEU A 295 13.00 -0.10 8.94
CA LEU A 295 12.50 -1.22 9.74
C LEU A 295 11.05 -1.58 9.40
N ALA A 296 10.19 -0.58 9.19
CA ALA A 296 8.84 -0.86 8.71
C ALA A 296 8.87 -1.58 7.37
N GLN A 297 9.70 -1.12 6.44
CA GLN A 297 9.79 -1.69 5.10
C GLN A 297 10.39 -3.11 5.10
N LEU A 298 11.27 -3.43 6.05
CA LEU A 298 11.76 -4.80 6.29
C LEU A 298 10.58 -5.79 6.47
N PHE A 299 9.51 -5.38 7.17
CA PHE A 299 8.32 -6.20 7.38
C PHE A 299 7.28 -6.06 6.28
N VAL A 300 7.11 -4.86 5.70
CA VAL A 300 6.15 -4.62 4.61
C VAL A 300 6.50 -5.43 3.37
N THR A 301 7.79 -5.63 3.08
CA THR A 301 8.21 -6.36 1.87
C THR A 301 7.79 -7.83 1.91
N PRO A 302 8.13 -8.64 2.94
CA PRO A 302 7.63 -10.02 3.01
C PRO A 302 6.11 -10.08 3.17
N LEU A 303 5.49 -9.19 3.95
CA LEU A 303 4.04 -9.09 4.06
C LEU A 303 3.37 -9.02 2.68
N ALA A 304 3.80 -8.08 1.86
CA ALA A 304 3.22 -7.83 0.54
C ALA A 304 3.45 -9.02 -0.42
N LEU A 305 4.66 -9.55 -0.46
CA LEU A 305 5.02 -10.62 -1.39
C LEU A 305 4.42 -11.97 -1.00
N ILE A 306 4.40 -12.31 0.30
CA ILE A 306 3.77 -13.54 0.77
C ILE A 306 2.24 -13.49 0.54
N SER A 307 1.60 -12.34 0.79
CA SER A 307 0.17 -12.16 0.51
C SER A 307 -0.17 -12.36 -0.98
N THR A 308 0.73 -11.93 -1.88
CA THR A 308 0.58 -12.15 -3.33
C THR A 308 0.83 -13.62 -3.68
N LEU A 309 1.85 -14.27 -3.11
CA LEU A 309 2.19 -15.67 -3.34
C LEU A 309 1.08 -16.65 -2.90
N LEU A 310 0.28 -16.28 -1.90
CA LEU A 310 -0.88 -17.09 -1.49
C LEU A 310 -1.92 -17.23 -2.60
N VAL A 311 -2.00 -16.23 -3.50
CA VAL A 311 -3.01 -16.18 -4.58
C VAL A 311 -2.40 -16.55 -5.92
N VAL A 312 -1.19 -16.07 -6.19
CA VAL A 312 -0.47 -16.28 -7.47
C VAL A 312 0.89 -16.92 -7.18
N PRO A 313 0.99 -18.25 -7.27
CA PRO A 313 2.27 -18.94 -7.12
C PRO A 313 3.27 -18.45 -8.17
N SER A 314 4.45 -18.05 -7.74
CA SER A 314 5.54 -17.58 -8.61
C SER A 314 6.87 -18.15 -8.14
N SER A 315 7.85 -18.29 -9.06
CA SER A 315 9.17 -18.74 -8.65
C SER A 315 9.85 -17.70 -7.75
N PRO A 316 10.41 -18.09 -6.59
CA PRO A 316 11.01 -17.15 -5.64
C PRO A 316 12.10 -16.26 -6.26
N GLY A 317 12.98 -16.82 -7.10
CA GLY A 317 14.07 -16.08 -7.71
C GLY A 317 13.62 -14.96 -8.64
N ILE A 318 12.59 -15.22 -9.47
CA ILE A 318 12.00 -14.19 -10.34
C ILE A 318 11.37 -13.09 -9.49
N LEU A 319 10.56 -13.47 -8.51
CA LEU A 319 9.88 -12.51 -7.65
C LEU A 319 10.84 -11.59 -6.90
N LEU A 320 11.95 -12.13 -6.36
CA LEU A 320 12.96 -11.36 -5.64
C LEU A 320 13.67 -10.37 -6.58
N ARG A 321 14.08 -10.84 -7.78
CA ARG A 321 14.75 -10.01 -8.80
C ARG A 321 13.83 -8.87 -9.25
N ASP A 322 12.61 -9.19 -9.64
CA ASP A 322 11.63 -8.23 -10.13
C ASP A 322 11.37 -7.16 -9.07
N ARG A 323 11.21 -7.56 -7.81
CA ARG A 323 10.98 -6.65 -6.70
C ARG A 323 12.12 -5.64 -6.49
N ILE A 324 13.38 -6.06 -6.64
CA ILE A 324 14.54 -5.15 -6.52
C ILE A 324 14.53 -4.14 -7.66
N VAL A 325 14.48 -4.62 -8.90
CA VAL A 325 14.57 -3.78 -10.10
C VAL A 325 13.44 -2.75 -10.12
N GLU A 326 12.22 -3.20 -9.92
CA GLU A 326 11.05 -2.32 -9.93
C GLU A 326 11.04 -1.32 -8.77
N THR A 327 11.51 -1.72 -7.58
CA THR A 327 11.65 -0.77 -6.46
C THR A 327 12.69 0.30 -6.77
N VAL A 328 13.81 -0.04 -7.41
CA VAL A 328 14.84 0.94 -7.81
C VAL A 328 14.29 1.89 -8.87
N ILE A 329 13.66 1.36 -9.94
CA ILE A 329 13.03 2.19 -10.99
C ILE A 329 12.02 3.15 -10.36
N GLY A 330 11.10 2.63 -9.58
CA GLY A 330 10.05 3.45 -8.97
C GLY A 330 10.60 4.51 -8.01
N ALA A 331 11.50 4.14 -7.10
CA ALA A 331 12.10 5.09 -6.17
C ALA A 331 12.90 6.19 -6.89
N ALA A 332 13.62 5.85 -7.95
CA ALA A 332 14.36 6.83 -8.77
C ALA A 332 13.40 7.82 -9.45
N VAL A 333 12.32 7.32 -10.08
CA VAL A 333 11.27 8.16 -10.69
C VAL A 333 10.63 9.06 -9.64
N GLY A 334 10.24 8.52 -8.49
CA GLY A 334 9.61 9.31 -7.43
C GLY A 334 10.52 10.42 -6.90
N VAL A 335 11.81 10.15 -6.72
CA VAL A 335 12.81 11.16 -6.36
C VAL A 335 12.97 12.21 -7.46
N ALA A 336 13.01 11.80 -8.73
CA ALA A 336 13.11 12.73 -9.87
C ALA A 336 11.89 13.67 -9.92
N VAL A 337 10.68 13.17 -9.74
CA VAL A 337 9.45 13.97 -9.68
C VAL A 337 9.50 15.00 -8.53
N VAL A 338 10.02 14.59 -7.36
CA VAL A 338 10.20 15.50 -6.20
C VAL A 338 11.22 16.59 -6.48
N LEU A 339 12.30 16.28 -7.21
CA LEU A 339 13.38 17.23 -7.49
C LEU A 339 13.10 18.14 -8.70
N ALA A 340 12.25 17.73 -9.64
CA ALA A 340 11.96 18.49 -10.86
C ALA A 340 11.52 19.95 -10.60
N PRO A 341 10.60 20.27 -9.67
CA PRO A 341 10.23 21.66 -9.39
C PRO A 341 11.37 22.49 -8.77
N VAL A 342 12.26 21.83 -8.01
CA VAL A 342 13.44 22.51 -7.40
C VAL A 342 14.45 22.86 -8.47
N ALA A 343 14.75 21.92 -9.38
CA ALA A 343 15.64 22.14 -10.51
C ALA A 343 15.12 23.25 -11.43
N TRP A 344 13.83 23.21 -11.78
CA TRP A 344 13.17 24.21 -12.60
C TRP A 344 13.28 25.65 -12.03
N ARG A 345 13.05 25.81 -10.72
CA ARG A 345 13.19 27.11 -10.05
C ARG A 345 14.63 27.61 -10.06
N ARG A 346 15.63 26.73 -10.00
CA ARG A 346 17.05 27.12 -10.08
C ARG A 346 17.42 27.61 -11.48
N LEU A 347 16.95 26.90 -12.53
CA LEU A 347 17.20 27.28 -13.93
C LEU A 347 16.56 28.62 -14.33
N ARG A 348 15.45 29.02 -13.71
CA ARG A 348 14.79 30.30 -13.95
C ARG A 348 15.41 31.48 -13.18
N ARG A 349 16.34 31.21 -12.29
CA ARG A 349 17.05 32.26 -11.51
C ARG A 349 18.45 32.59 -12.07
N VAL A 350 18.89 31.87 -13.07
CA VAL A 350 20.05 32.11 -13.90
C VAL A 350 19.62 32.84 -15.20
#